data_3137c6718e9ed7b4a45214ccfb16ed33
#
_entry.id   3137c6718e9ed7b4a45214ccfb16ed33
#
_cell.length_a   1.000
_cell.length_b   1.000
_cell.length_c   1.000
_cell.angle_alpha   90.00
_cell.angle_beta   90.00
_cell.angle_gamma   90.00
#
_symmetry.space_group_name_H-M   'P 1'
#
loop_
_entity.id
_entity.type
_entity.pdbx_description
1 polymer ?
#
loop_
_entity_poly.entity_id
_entity_poly.type
_entity_poly.pdbx_seq_one_letter_code
_entity_poly.pdbx_strand_id
1 'polypeptide(L)'
;MPDPHAQTSKFLSYILRHHPESIGITLDSQGWANIDTLLAQAAQHNRPISRAQLLEIVATNPKKRFTLSSDQTQIRAAQGHSTAQVAIAHQPIQPPATLYHGTATRFLDSIRAQGLIAGSRHHVHLSADIPTAQKVGQRHGKPIVLRINAAAMHAAGHAFYLSDNQVWLTDHVPAQYISDE
;
A
#
# COMPACT_ATOMS: atom_id res chain seq x y z
N MET A 1 -3.48 23.11 6.20
CA MET A 1 -4.83 22.84 6.70
C MET A 1 -4.98 21.34 6.93
N PRO A 2 -5.52 20.94 8.07
CA PRO A 2 -5.78 19.52 8.26
C PRO A 2 -6.84 19.04 7.26
N ASP A 3 -6.64 17.82 6.77
CA ASP A 3 -7.59 17.19 5.89
C ASP A 3 -8.90 16.92 6.66
N PRO A 4 -10.06 17.46 6.23
CA PRO A 4 -11.32 17.24 6.92
C PRO A 4 -11.76 15.78 6.94
N HIS A 5 -11.19 14.96 6.06
CA HIS A 5 -11.50 13.54 5.96
C HIS A 5 -10.43 12.63 6.57
N ALA A 6 -9.44 13.20 7.27
CA ALA A 6 -8.28 12.42 7.75
C ALA A 6 -8.69 11.25 8.65
N GLN A 7 -9.59 11.47 9.60
CA GLN A 7 -10.03 10.41 10.51
C GLN A 7 -10.84 9.34 9.80
N THR A 8 -11.74 9.74 8.89
CA THR A 8 -12.54 8.80 8.11
C THR A 8 -11.66 8.00 7.15
N SER A 9 -10.68 8.65 6.53
CA SER A 9 -9.72 7.98 5.67
C SER A 9 -8.89 6.94 6.43
N LYS A 10 -8.45 7.26 7.65
CA LYS A 10 -7.75 6.31 8.52
C LYS A 10 -8.63 5.11 8.88
N PHE A 11 -9.89 5.36 9.19
CA PHE A 11 -10.85 4.30 9.50
C PHE A 11 -11.06 3.39 8.30
N LEU A 12 -11.25 3.96 7.10
CA LEU A 12 -11.39 3.17 5.86
C LEU A 12 -10.14 2.34 5.60
N SER A 13 -8.95 2.89 5.79
CA SER A 13 -7.70 2.14 5.64
C SER A 13 -7.63 0.98 6.62
N TYR A 14 -8.02 1.21 7.87
CA TYR A 14 -8.00 0.19 8.90
C TYR A 14 -8.88 -1.00 8.54
N ILE A 15 -10.13 -0.74 8.13
CA ILE A 15 -11.07 -1.83 7.80
C ILE A 15 -10.76 -2.48 6.44
N LEU A 16 -10.33 -1.70 5.45
CA LEU A 16 -10.09 -2.24 4.11
C LEU A 16 -8.75 -2.94 3.95
N ARG A 17 -7.76 -2.63 4.81
CA ARG A 17 -6.44 -3.25 4.75
C ARG A 17 -6.26 -4.36 5.77
N HIS A 18 -6.80 -4.19 6.97
CA HIS A 18 -6.38 -5.01 8.11
C HIS A 18 -7.53 -5.70 8.83
N HIS A 19 -8.62 -4.99 9.11
CA HIS A 19 -9.66 -5.50 10.02
C HIS A 19 -11.08 -5.27 9.49
N PRO A 20 -11.44 -5.86 8.34
CA PRO A 20 -12.82 -5.73 7.83
C PRO A 20 -13.86 -6.31 8.80
N GLU A 21 -13.48 -7.33 9.57
CA GLU A 21 -14.34 -7.97 10.56
C GLU A 21 -14.73 -7.03 11.70
N SER A 22 -13.97 -5.94 11.92
CA SER A 22 -14.28 -5.01 13.02
C SER A 22 -15.65 -4.33 12.86
N ILE A 23 -16.15 -4.22 11.64
CA ILE A 23 -17.51 -3.73 11.37
C ILE A 23 -18.37 -4.78 10.66
N GLY A 24 -17.92 -6.03 10.63
CA GLY A 24 -18.70 -7.14 10.09
C GLY A 24 -18.79 -7.20 8.58
N ILE A 25 -17.84 -6.61 7.86
CA ILE A 25 -17.74 -6.72 6.40
C ILE A 25 -16.75 -7.80 6.00
N THR A 26 -16.92 -8.32 4.78
CA THR A 26 -16.01 -9.30 4.20
C THR A 26 -15.44 -8.74 2.90
N LEU A 27 -14.14 -8.91 2.71
CA LEU A 27 -13.47 -8.55 1.47
C LEU A 27 -13.37 -9.79 0.57
N ASP A 28 -13.46 -9.59 -0.75
CA ASP A 28 -13.20 -10.69 -1.67
C ASP A 28 -11.68 -10.91 -1.84
N SER A 29 -11.29 -11.87 -2.67
CA SER A 29 -9.87 -12.21 -2.87
C SER A 29 -9.05 -11.05 -3.44
N GLN A 30 -9.69 -10.07 -4.07
CA GLN A 30 -9.05 -8.88 -4.63
C GLN A 30 -9.18 -7.66 -3.73
N GLY A 31 -9.74 -7.82 -2.54
CA GLY A 31 -9.86 -6.76 -1.55
C GLY A 31 -11.11 -5.87 -1.70
N TRP A 32 -12.03 -6.23 -2.58
CA TRP A 32 -13.24 -5.42 -2.79
C TRP A 32 -14.26 -5.59 -1.67
N ALA A 33 -14.84 -4.48 -1.24
CA ALA A 33 -15.97 -4.43 -0.32
C ALA A 33 -17.14 -3.74 -1.01
N ASN A 34 -18.37 -4.25 -0.81
CA ASN A 34 -19.56 -3.59 -1.31
C ASN A 34 -19.79 -2.28 -0.56
N ILE A 35 -19.96 -1.18 -1.29
CA ILE A 35 -20.08 0.15 -0.69
C ILE A 35 -21.32 0.26 0.17
N ASP A 36 -22.48 -0.20 -0.30
CA ASP A 36 -23.73 -0.12 0.47
C ASP A 36 -23.62 -0.87 1.79
N THR A 37 -23.05 -2.08 1.75
CA THR A 37 -22.82 -2.89 2.95
C THR A 37 -21.86 -2.18 3.90
N LEU A 38 -20.75 -1.64 3.38
CA LEU A 38 -19.77 -0.92 4.18
C LEU A 38 -20.40 0.28 4.88
N LEU A 39 -21.18 1.08 4.17
CA LEU A 39 -21.84 2.25 4.74
C LEU A 39 -22.85 1.87 5.82
N ALA A 40 -23.64 0.82 5.59
CA ALA A 40 -24.62 0.33 6.56
C ALA A 40 -23.92 -0.17 7.84
N GLN A 41 -22.87 -0.95 7.70
CA GLN A 41 -22.13 -1.50 8.84
C GLN A 41 -21.36 -0.43 9.60
N ALA A 42 -20.78 0.54 8.89
CA ALA A 42 -20.12 1.67 9.53
C ALA A 42 -21.10 2.47 10.42
N ALA A 43 -22.32 2.70 9.93
CA ALA A 43 -23.36 3.39 10.69
C ALA A 43 -23.74 2.60 11.94
N GLN A 44 -23.85 1.28 11.85
CA GLN A 44 -24.17 0.42 12.99
C GLN A 44 -23.06 0.43 14.07
N HIS A 45 -21.83 0.71 13.68
CA HIS A 45 -20.69 0.76 14.59
C HIS A 45 -20.33 2.19 15.01
N ASN A 46 -21.29 3.10 14.94
CA ASN A 46 -21.14 4.51 15.36
C ASN A 46 -20.11 5.28 14.53
N ARG A 47 -19.92 4.89 13.28
CA ARG A 47 -19.01 5.56 12.33
C ARG A 47 -19.77 5.89 11.04
N PRO A 48 -20.86 6.68 11.08
CA PRO A 48 -21.65 6.94 9.88
C PRO A 48 -20.84 7.68 8.82
N ILE A 49 -20.91 7.19 7.60
CA ILE A 49 -20.26 7.79 6.43
C ILE A 49 -21.31 7.88 5.33
N SER A 50 -21.50 9.05 4.74
CA SER A 50 -22.39 9.18 3.59
C SER A 50 -21.68 8.70 2.32
N ARG A 51 -22.46 8.27 1.33
CA ARG A 51 -21.91 7.89 0.03
C ARG A 51 -21.14 9.06 -0.61
N ALA A 52 -21.68 10.28 -0.52
CA ALA A 52 -21.03 11.48 -1.04
C ALA A 52 -19.67 11.72 -0.37
N GLN A 53 -19.58 11.55 0.95
CA GLN A 53 -18.33 11.69 1.70
C GLN A 53 -17.31 10.62 1.27
N LEU A 54 -17.74 9.37 1.12
CA LEU A 54 -16.86 8.30 0.69
C LEU A 54 -16.31 8.56 -0.70
N LEU A 55 -17.14 8.97 -1.65
CA LEU A 55 -16.71 9.29 -3.01
C LEU A 55 -15.75 10.47 -3.03
N GLU A 56 -15.99 11.49 -2.22
CA GLU A 56 -15.08 12.63 -2.09
C GLU A 56 -13.71 12.21 -1.54
N ILE A 57 -13.69 11.36 -0.53
CA ILE A 57 -12.44 10.85 0.04
C ILE A 57 -11.62 10.13 -1.03
N VAL A 58 -12.26 9.26 -1.82
CA VAL A 58 -11.57 8.54 -2.89
C VAL A 58 -11.00 9.50 -3.92
N ALA A 59 -11.79 10.52 -4.32
CA ALA A 59 -11.39 11.47 -5.36
C ALA A 59 -10.28 12.42 -4.92
N THR A 60 -10.27 12.80 -3.63
CA THR A 60 -9.36 13.85 -3.14
C THR A 60 -8.18 13.32 -2.33
N ASN A 61 -8.11 12.01 -2.06
CA ASN A 61 -7.02 11.44 -1.28
C ASN A 61 -5.69 11.64 -2.01
N PRO A 62 -4.73 12.41 -1.44
CA PRO A 62 -3.49 12.73 -2.15
C PRO A 62 -2.62 11.51 -2.42
N LYS A 63 -2.75 10.45 -1.63
CA LYS A 63 -1.98 9.22 -1.80
C LYS A 63 -2.73 8.15 -2.58
N LYS A 64 -3.94 8.44 -3.06
CA LYS A 64 -4.78 7.52 -3.84
C LYS A 64 -4.86 6.14 -3.20
N ARG A 65 -5.19 6.11 -1.92
CA ARG A 65 -5.20 4.86 -1.14
C ARG A 65 -6.35 3.93 -1.45
N PHE A 66 -7.38 4.43 -2.13
CA PHE A 66 -8.60 3.68 -2.41
C PHE A 66 -8.93 3.69 -3.90
N THR A 67 -9.50 2.59 -4.38
CA THR A 67 -9.95 2.41 -5.75
C THR A 67 -11.42 2.05 -5.76
N LEU A 68 -12.19 2.65 -6.67
CA LEU A 68 -13.60 2.27 -6.90
C LEU A 68 -13.69 1.32 -8.10
N SER A 69 -14.66 0.41 -8.06
CA SER A 69 -14.98 -0.39 -9.23
C SER A 69 -15.58 0.49 -10.34
N SER A 70 -15.57 0.01 -11.57
CA SER A 70 -16.04 0.77 -12.73
C SER A 70 -17.51 1.21 -12.60
N ASP A 71 -18.34 0.40 -11.93
CA ASP A 71 -19.76 0.70 -11.68
C ASP A 71 -19.99 1.44 -10.36
N GLN A 72 -18.91 1.74 -9.62
CA GLN A 72 -18.93 2.44 -8.33
C GLN A 72 -19.78 1.75 -7.25
N THR A 73 -19.89 0.42 -7.32
CA THR A 73 -20.59 -0.36 -6.30
C THR A 73 -19.64 -0.95 -5.26
N GLN A 74 -18.33 -0.99 -5.53
CA GLN A 74 -17.32 -1.58 -4.65
C GLN A 74 -16.14 -0.65 -4.46
N ILE A 75 -15.47 -0.80 -3.31
CA ILE A 75 -14.27 -0.05 -2.96
C ILE A 75 -13.22 -1.02 -2.42
N ARG A 76 -11.95 -0.72 -2.69
CA ARG A 76 -10.84 -1.45 -2.09
C ARG A 76 -9.69 -0.52 -1.77
N ALA A 77 -8.82 -0.93 -0.84
CA ALA A 77 -7.53 -0.28 -0.65
C ALA A 77 -6.62 -0.68 -1.82
N ALA A 78 -5.85 0.27 -2.34
CA ALA A 78 -5.02 0.05 -3.51
C ALA A 78 -3.88 -0.95 -3.25
N GLN A 79 -3.40 -1.02 -1.99
CA GLN A 79 -2.30 -1.92 -1.60
C GLN A 79 -2.16 -1.94 -0.08
N GLY A 80 -1.29 -2.80 0.44
CA GLY A 80 -0.95 -2.81 1.87
C GLY A 80 -1.85 -3.68 2.74
N HIS A 81 -2.58 -4.62 2.14
CA HIS A 81 -3.43 -5.56 2.89
C HIS A 81 -2.60 -6.49 3.76
N SER A 82 -3.10 -6.78 4.96
CA SER A 82 -2.50 -7.79 5.86
C SER A 82 -3.43 -8.97 6.13
N THR A 83 -4.66 -8.95 5.59
CA THR A 83 -5.59 -10.06 5.76
C THR A 83 -5.22 -11.20 4.81
N ALA A 84 -5.28 -12.44 5.30
CA ALA A 84 -4.90 -13.61 4.52
C ALA A 84 -5.85 -13.86 3.33
N GLN A 85 -7.08 -13.38 3.40
CA GLN A 85 -8.08 -13.57 2.34
C GLN A 85 -7.81 -12.70 1.11
N VAL A 86 -7.02 -11.62 1.25
CA VAL A 86 -6.79 -10.68 0.15
C VAL A 86 -5.44 -10.95 -0.49
N ALA A 87 -5.46 -11.28 -1.78
CA ALA A 87 -4.27 -11.47 -2.60
C ALA A 87 -4.52 -10.81 -3.95
N ILE A 88 -4.35 -9.48 -4.02
CA ILE A 88 -4.59 -8.73 -5.24
C ILE A 88 -3.66 -9.25 -6.34
N ALA A 89 -4.24 -9.71 -7.44
CA ALA A 89 -3.48 -10.23 -8.58
C ALA A 89 -3.00 -9.09 -9.45
N HIS A 90 -1.71 -8.78 -9.35
CA HIS A 90 -1.06 -7.82 -10.22
C HIS A 90 -0.37 -8.55 -11.38
N GLN A 91 -0.35 -7.93 -12.56
CA GLN A 91 0.41 -8.46 -13.68
C GLN A 91 1.88 -8.06 -13.53
N PRO A 92 2.83 -9.00 -13.70
CA PRO A 92 4.25 -8.63 -13.69
C PRO A 92 4.56 -7.69 -14.86
N ILE A 93 5.32 -6.63 -14.56
CA ILE A 93 5.76 -5.66 -15.58
C ILE A 93 7.23 -5.35 -15.38
N GLN A 94 7.87 -4.86 -16.44
CA GLN A 94 9.28 -4.50 -16.40
C GLN A 94 9.45 -3.22 -15.56
N PRO A 95 10.30 -3.25 -14.50
CA PRO A 95 10.53 -2.07 -13.68
C PRO A 95 11.49 -1.09 -14.36
N PRO A 96 11.57 0.17 -13.86
CA PRO A 96 12.68 1.06 -14.21
C PRO A 96 14.01 0.43 -13.81
N ALA A 97 15.11 0.96 -14.33
CA ALA A 97 16.44 0.45 -13.99
C ALA A 97 16.74 0.55 -12.50
N THR A 98 16.27 1.63 -11.85
CA THR A 98 16.48 1.88 -10.44
C THR A 98 15.15 2.20 -9.76
N LEU A 99 14.94 1.58 -8.58
CA LEU A 99 13.85 1.92 -7.68
C LEU A 99 14.44 2.32 -6.33
N TYR A 100 13.62 2.87 -5.45
CA TYR A 100 14.07 3.40 -4.17
C TYR A 100 13.21 2.86 -3.04
N HIS A 101 13.84 2.66 -1.88
CA HIS A 101 13.12 2.25 -0.67
C HIS A 101 13.44 3.21 0.46
N GLY A 102 12.42 3.87 0.99
CA GLY A 102 12.56 4.75 2.15
C GLY A 102 12.41 3.97 3.43
N THR A 103 13.39 4.07 4.32
CA THR A 103 13.38 3.42 5.61
C THR A 103 14.04 4.33 6.64
N ALA A 104 14.26 3.82 7.85
CA ALA A 104 14.97 4.54 8.90
C ALA A 104 16.34 3.90 9.13
N THR A 105 17.30 4.72 9.55
CA THR A 105 18.68 4.25 9.77
C THR A 105 18.77 3.09 10.76
N ARG A 106 17.84 3.01 11.72
CA ARG A 106 17.81 1.92 12.72
C ARG A 106 17.59 0.54 12.12
N PHE A 107 17.07 0.46 10.88
CA PHE A 107 16.81 -0.81 10.21
C PHE A 107 17.94 -1.25 9.27
N LEU A 108 18.97 -0.41 9.07
CA LEU A 108 20.00 -0.68 8.06
C LEU A 108 20.75 -1.99 8.29
N ASP A 109 21.13 -2.29 9.53
CA ASP A 109 21.88 -3.52 9.82
C ASP A 109 21.08 -4.76 9.45
N SER A 110 19.80 -4.77 9.79
CA SER A 110 18.88 -5.86 9.46
C SER A 110 18.71 -5.99 7.94
N ILE A 111 18.56 -4.87 7.25
CA ILE A 111 18.38 -4.84 5.80
C ILE A 111 19.65 -5.35 5.10
N ARG A 112 20.83 -4.94 5.56
CA ARG A 112 22.10 -5.40 4.99
C ARG A 112 22.33 -6.89 5.19
N ALA A 113 21.80 -7.44 6.29
CA ALA A 113 21.93 -8.86 6.59
C ALA A 113 20.91 -9.72 5.83
N GLN A 114 19.66 -9.25 5.69
CA GLN A 114 18.54 -10.06 5.21
C GLN A 114 17.92 -9.54 3.89
N GLY A 115 18.28 -8.33 3.45
CA GLY A 115 17.59 -7.67 2.36
C GLY A 115 16.26 -7.09 2.82
N LEU A 116 15.42 -6.68 1.87
CA LEU A 116 14.08 -6.19 2.17
C LEU A 116 13.09 -7.35 2.11
N ILE A 117 12.30 -7.50 3.15
CA ILE A 117 11.29 -8.55 3.25
C ILE A 117 9.91 -7.92 3.48
N ALA A 118 8.88 -8.60 2.99
CA ALA A 118 7.52 -8.06 3.02
C ALA A 118 6.92 -7.99 4.43
N GLY A 119 7.38 -8.84 5.34
CA GLY A 119 6.82 -8.91 6.69
C GLY A 119 5.35 -9.36 6.66
N SER A 120 4.47 -8.60 7.30
CA SER A 120 3.04 -8.89 7.32
C SER A 120 2.31 -8.47 6.03
N ARG A 121 2.97 -7.73 5.14
CA ARG A 121 2.41 -7.33 3.85
C ARG A 121 2.68 -8.39 2.81
N HIS A 122 1.94 -8.34 1.69
CA HIS A 122 2.13 -9.30 0.61
C HIS A 122 3.41 -9.04 -0.19
N HIS A 123 3.87 -7.77 -0.22
CA HIS A 123 5.01 -7.37 -1.03
C HIS A 123 5.86 -6.31 -0.33
N VAL A 124 7.12 -6.22 -0.76
CA VAL A 124 7.99 -5.09 -0.46
C VAL A 124 7.55 -3.91 -1.33
N HIS A 125 7.41 -2.73 -0.72
CA HIS A 125 6.98 -1.51 -1.42
C HIS A 125 8.18 -0.67 -1.81
N LEU A 126 8.24 -0.27 -3.08
CA LEU A 126 9.34 0.53 -3.63
C LEU A 126 8.77 1.77 -4.30
N SER A 127 9.55 2.83 -4.35
CA SER A 127 9.18 4.10 -4.97
C SER A 127 9.97 4.35 -6.24
N ALA A 128 9.38 5.06 -7.20
CA ALA A 128 10.04 5.39 -8.46
C ALA A 128 10.97 6.61 -8.32
N ASP A 129 10.85 7.39 -7.24
CA ASP A 129 11.65 8.59 -7.03
C ASP A 129 12.09 8.73 -5.57
N ILE A 130 13.16 9.52 -5.38
CA ILE A 130 13.77 9.74 -4.07
C ILE A 130 12.86 10.53 -3.11
N PRO A 131 12.21 11.63 -3.52
CA PRO A 131 11.34 12.38 -2.59
C PRO A 131 10.22 11.53 -2.00
N THR A 132 9.60 10.67 -2.78
CA THR A 132 8.56 9.77 -2.29
C THR A 132 9.11 8.78 -1.28
N ALA A 133 10.25 8.16 -1.59
CA ALA A 133 10.92 7.24 -0.67
C ALA A 133 11.31 7.92 0.64
N GLN A 134 11.80 9.16 0.58
CA GLN A 134 12.16 9.93 1.76
C GLN A 134 10.97 10.16 2.68
N LYS A 135 9.82 10.49 2.13
CA LYS A 135 8.58 10.66 2.91
C LYS A 135 8.17 9.37 3.61
N VAL A 136 8.32 8.24 2.95
CA VAL A 136 8.02 6.94 3.56
C VAL A 136 8.98 6.68 4.72
N GLY A 137 10.28 6.93 4.53
CA GLY A 137 11.29 6.71 5.58
C GLY A 137 11.05 7.55 6.82
N GLN A 138 10.59 8.79 6.66
CA GLN A 138 10.31 9.70 7.77
C GLN A 138 9.26 9.17 8.75
N ARG A 139 8.40 8.27 8.30
CA ARG A 139 7.38 7.65 9.15
C ARG A 139 7.97 6.70 10.18
N HIS A 140 9.19 6.23 9.97
CA HIS A 140 9.83 5.18 10.78
C HIS A 140 10.97 5.68 11.65
N GLY A 141 11.40 6.93 11.50
CA GLY A 141 12.50 7.53 12.25
C GLY A 141 13.35 8.45 11.39
N LYS A 142 14.66 8.47 11.62
CA LYS A 142 15.59 9.24 10.79
C LYS A 142 15.62 8.62 9.38
N PRO A 143 15.14 9.33 8.35
CA PRO A 143 14.96 8.72 7.03
C PRO A 143 16.28 8.45 6.33
N ILE A 144 16.32 7.34 5.61
CA ILE A 144 17.35 7.03 4.65
C ILE A 144 16.70 6.43 3.41
N VAL A 145 17.20 6.76 2.23
CA VAL A 145 16.72 6.21 0.97
C VAL A 145 17.74 5.20 0.47
N LEU A 146 17.27 3.99 0.19
CA LEU A 146 18.09 2.93 -0.38
C LEU A 146 17.83 2.85 -1.87
N ARG A 147 18.88 2.67 -2.66
CA ARG A 147 18.78 2.48 -4.10
C ARG A 147 18.70 0.99 -4.39
N ILE A 148 17.72 0.60 -5.19
CA ILE A 148 17.48 -0.80 -5.56
C ILE A 148 17.82 -0.97 -7.05
N ASN A 149 18.72 -1.91 -7.35
CA ASN A 149 19.06 -2.24 -8.74
C ASN A 149 17.98 -3.13 -9.35
N ALA A 150 16.86 -2.53 -9.71
CA ALA A 150 15.69 -3.25 -10.22
C ALA A 150 15.97 -3.92 -11.56
N ALA A 151 16.80 -3.31 -12.41
CA ALA A 151 17.16 -3.90 -13.71
C ALA A 151 17.90 -5.22 -13.53
N ALA A 152 18.85 -5.27 -12.60
CA ALA A 152 19.59 -6.52 -12.32
C ALA A 152 18.66 -7.58 -11.69
N MET A 153 17.78 -7.18 -10.80
CA MET A 153 16.80 -8.09 -10.21
C MET A 153 15.87 -8.67 -11.28
N HIS A 154 15.37 -7.83 -12.17
CA HIS A 154 14.48 -8.26 -13.24
C HIS A 154 15.22 -9.25 -14.18
N ALA A 155 16.45 -8.95 -14.52
CA ALA A 155 17.27 -9.83 -15.35
C ALA A 155 17.54 -11.17 -14.66
N ALA A 156 17.58 -11.21 -13.34
CA ALA A 156 17.77 -12.43 -12.56
C ALA A 156 16.47 -13.23 -12.34
N GLY A 157 15.34 -12.75 -12.84
CA GLY A 157 14.06 -13.45 -12.76
C GLY A 157 13.11 -12.97 -11.66
N HIS A 158 13.45 -11.90 -10.96
CA HIS A 158 12.53 -11.33 -9.96
C HIS A 158 11.36 -10.62 -10.63
N ALA A 159 10.15 -10.87 -10.16
CA ALA A 159 8.95 -10.24 -10.69
C ALA A 159 8.70 -8.90 -9.99
N PHE A 160 8.24 -7.92 -10.75
CA PHE A 160 7.83 -6.61 -10.26
C PHE A 160 6.41 -6.32 -10.69
N TYR A 161 5.66 -5.61 -9.83
CA TYR A 161 4.28 -5.26 -10.07
C TYR A 161 4.08 -3.79 -9.76
N LEU A 162 3.07 -3.18 -10.37
CA LEU A 162 2.72 -1.78 -10.10
C LEU A 162 1.31 -1.74 -9.55
N SER A 163 1.14 -1.16 -8.36
CA SER A 163 -0.16 -1.05 -7.72
C SER A 163 -1.02 0.04 -8.34
N ASP A 164 -2.33 0.04 -8.01
CA ASP A 164 -3.28 1.04 -8.52
C ASP A 164 -2.84 2.48 -8.23
N ASN A 165 -2.12 2.71 -7.13
CA ASN A 165 -1.63 4.04 -6.75
C ASN A 165 -0.15 4.26 -7.10
N GLN A 166 0.38 3.52 -8.06
CA GLN A 166 1.72 3.69 -8.63
C GLN A 166 2.86 3.38 -7.66
N VAL A 167 2.64 2.47 -6.71
CA VAL A 167 3.70 1.93 -5.85
C VAL A 167 4.22 0.64 -6.48
N TRP A 168 5.54 0.52 -6.63
CA TRP A 168 6.17 -0.69 -7.13
C TRP A 168 6.22 -1.77 -6.04
N LEU A 169 5.95 -3.00 -6.42
CA LEU A 169 5.85 -4.13 -5.51
C LEU A 169 6.76 -5.27 -6.00
N THR A 170 7.42 -5.94 -5.06
CA THR A 170 8.18 -7.16 -5.34
C THR A 170 8.15 -8.06 -4.10
N ASP A 171 8.41 -9.35 -4.28
CA ASP A 171 8.32 -10.32 -3.18
C ASP A 171 9.43 -10.12 -2.15
N HIS A 172 10.66 -9.88 -2.62
CA HIS A 172 11.84 -9.77 -1.77
C HIS A 172 12.94 -9.04 -2.52
N VAL A 173 13.73 -8.24 -1.82
CA VAL A 173 14.92 -7.59 -2.40
C VAL A 173 16.17 -8.13 -1.70
N PRO A 174 16.94 -9.00 -2.35
CA PRO A 174 18.20 -9.47 -1.78
C PRO A 174 19.17 -8.32 -1.51
N ALA A 175 19.94 -8.43 -0.43
CA ALA A 175 20.84 -7.35 0.01
C ALA A 175 21.84 -6.93 -1.06
N GLN A 176 22.25 -7.86 -1.93
CA GLN A 176 23.22 -7.59 -3.01
C GLN A 176 22.74 -6.56 -4.03
N TYR A 177 21.44 -6.31 -4.12
CA TYR A 177 20.86 -5.32 -5.04
C TYR A 177 20.59 -3.98 -4.39
N ILE A 178 20.94 -3.81 -3.12
CA ILE A 178 20.67 -2.60 -2.33
C ILE A 178 21.96 -1.81 -2.14
N SER A 179 21.90 -0.51 -2.41
CA SER A 179 22.99 0.41 -2.11
C SER A 179 22.44 1.63 -1.40
N ASP A 180 23.32 2.30 -0.63
CA ASP A 180 22.95 3.54 0.04
C ASP A 180 22.91 4.69 -0.97
N GLU A 181 21.96 5.62 -0.76
CA GLU A 181 21.85 6.84 -1.55
C GLU A 181 22.61 7.97 -0.90
#